data_0dda529b0cc03bb378a89fc1a256413d
#
_entry.id   0dda529b0cc03bb378a89fc1a256413d
#
_cell.length_a   1.000
_cell.length_b   1.000
_cell.length_c   1.000
_cell.angle_alpha   90.00
_cell.angle_beta   90.00
_cell.angle_gamma   90.00
#
_symmetry.space_group_name_H-M   'P 1'
#
loop_
_entity.id
_entity.type
_entity.pdbx_description
1 polymer ?
#
loop_
_entity_poly.entity_id
_entity_poly.type
_entity_poly.pdbx_seq_one_letter_code
_entity_poly.pdbx_strand_id
1 'polypeptide(L)'
;MSNTAIQSTLKAALTDPIPRTQLAMTLQMLVYEPRFIDELEIVSWKNGAGVTRILVVEPETRGSEKFAWRLSLAYVTASCSFSPFPGIDRTILLWSGQGMILRSSSWPEHAVTKPNEPFKFAGEQLVTCEPIDGPIADLNLMINRDCAHGTLTYHDSAVTLAGPRNEVVVACANGKVRICFIDRPEVRLFEGQFLRISRLDGELVVRPEESTSRFVFVTIDLLGPSGI
;
A
#
# COMPACT_ATOMS: atom_id res chain seq x y z
N MET A 1 -17.22 -17.27 2.51
CA MET A 1 -18.70 -17.16 2.64
C MET A 1 -19.20 -16.44 1.40
N SER A 2 -20.27 -16.93 0.76
CA SER A 2 -20.73 -16.37 -0.51
C SER A 2 -21.39 -14.99 -0.33
N ASN A 3 -21.29 -14.15 -1.33
CA ASN A 3 -21.86 -12.80 -1.41
C ASN A 3 -23.38 -12.75 -1.04
N THR A 4 -24.07 -13.87 -1.20
CA THR A 4 -25.48 -14.09 -0.83
C THR A 4 -25.69 -14.07 0.70
N ALA A 5 -24.74 -14.57 1.49
CA ALA A 5 -24.83 -14.58 2.95
C ALA A 5 -24.66 -13.16 3.53
N ILE A 6 -23.80 -12.34 2.92
CA ILE A 6 -23.58 -10.94 3.31
C ILE A 6 -24.84 -10.10 2.99
N GLN A 7 -25.44 -10.31 1.83
CA GLN A 7 -26.66 -9.60 1.45
C GLN A 7 -27.88 -10.00 2.30
N SER A 8 -27.98 -11.26 2.71
CA SER A 8 -29.07 -11.70 3.61
C SER A 8 -28.90 -11.13 5.02
N THR A 9 -27.68 -11.03 5.52
CA THR A 9 -27.38 -10.42 6.83
C THR A 9 -27.65 -8.90 6.81
N LEU A 10 -27.29 -8.20 5.74
CA LEU A 10 -27.63 -6.79 5.55
C LEU A 10 -29.14 -6.54 5.46
N LYS A 11 -29.88 -7.45 4.84
CA LYS A 11 -31.33 -7.33 4.67
C LYS A 11 -32.07 -7.62 6.00
N ALA A 12 -31.58 -8.55 6.82
CA ALA A 12 -32.10 -8.81 8.18
C ALA A 12 -31.80 -7.65 9.14
N ALA A 13 -30.66 -6.96 8.94
CA ALA A 13 -30.24 -5.81 9.73
C ALA A 13 -31.13 -4.57 9.56
N LEU A 14 -31.94 -4.51 8.51
CA LEU A 14 -32.85 -3.39 8.23
C LEU A 14 -34.23 -3.54 8.90
N THR A 15 -34.54 -4.69 9.50
CA THR A 15 -35.87 -4.98 10.09
C THR A 15 -35.89 -4.98 11.62
N ASP A 16 -34.76 -5.20 12.29
CA ASP A 16 -34.62 -5.13 13.74
C ASP A 16 -33.57 -4.09 14.16
N PRO A 17 -33.78 -3.30 15.22
CA PRO A 17 -32.77 -2.33 15.67
C PRO A 17 -31.53 -3.10 16.21
N ILE A 18 -30.52 -3.26 15.35
CA ILE A 18 -29.24 -3.84 15.76
C ILE A 18 -28.65 -2.94 16.85
N PRO A 19 -28.21 -3.51 17.98
CA PRO A 19 -27.48 -2.75 18.98
C PRO A 19 -26.30 -2.00 18.31
N ARG A 20 -26.12 -0.73 18.63
CA ARG A 20 -25.06 0.12 18.03
C ARG A 20 -23.66 -0.54 18.10
N THR A 21 -23.42 -1.35 19.12
CA THR A 21 -22.20 -2.16 19.27
C THR A 21 -22.07 -3.24 18.19
N GLN A 22 -23.16 -3.91 17.82
CA GLN A 22 -23.13 -4.97 16.80
C GLN A 22 -23.02 -4.39 15.39
N LEU A 23 -23.66 -3.22 15.13
CA LEU A 23 -23.50 -2.47 13.89
C LEU A 23 -22.05 -1.97 13.74
N ALA A 24 -21.44 -1.46 14.81
CA ALA A 24 -20.05 -1.03 14.84
C ALA A 24 -19.09 -2.21 14.58
N MET A 25 -19.32 -3.39 15.17
CA MET A 25 -18.53 -4.59 14.92
C MET A 25 -18.69 -5.10 13.48
N THR A 26 -19.89 -5.07 12.91
CA THR A 26 -20.15 -5.50 11.53
C THR A 26 -19.52 -4.53 10.52
N LEU A 27 -19.59 -3.22 10.77
CA LEU A 27 -18.91 -2.20 9.98
C LEU A 27 -17.38 -2.29 10.12
N GLN A 28 -16.87 -2.59 11.31
CA GLN A 28 -15.44 -2.83 11.53
C GLN A 28 -14.92 -4.11 10.84
N MET A 29 -15.74 -5.17 10.74
CA MET A 29 -15.36 -6.38 9.99
C MET A 29 -15.26 -6.13 8.48
N LEU A 30 -16.03 -5.18 7.91
CA LEU A 30 -15.96 -4.81 6.50
C LEU A 30 -14.69 -4.00 6.14
N VAL A 31 -14.06 -3.38 7.12
CA VAL A 31 -12.87 -2.53 6.92
C VAL A 31 -11.57 -3.36 6.76
N TYR A 32 -11.61 -4.65 7.12
CA TYR A 32 -10.43 -5.53 7.13
C TYR A 32 -10.53 -6.68 6.12
N GLU A 33 -11.12 -6.45 4.96
CA GLU A 33 -11.20 -7.45 3.90
C GLU A 33 -9.94 -7.39 3.02
N PRO A 34 -9.17 -8.48 2.91
CA PRO A 34 -8.05 -8.56 1.99
C PRO A 34 -8.51 -8.38 0.54
N ARG A 35 -7.73 -7.66 -0.24
CA ARG A 35 -7.97 -7.46 -1.68
C ARG A 35 -6.80 -7.98 -2.47
N PHE A 36 -7.06 -8.52 -3.66
CA PHE A 36 -6.01 -8.87 -4.61
C PHE A 36 -5.54 -7.64 -5.39
N ILE A 37 -4.22 -7.50 -5.53
CA ILE A 37 -3.63 -6.40 -6.30
C ILE A 37 -3.96 -6.55 -7.79
N ASP A 38 -4.04 -7.79 -8.30
CA ASP A 38 -4.33 -8.06 -9.70
C ASP A 38 -5.79 -7.85 -10.11
N GLU A 39 -6.71 -7.76 -9.14
CA GLU A 39 -8.12 -7.39 -9.38
C GLU A 39 -8.32 -5.87 -9.49
N LEU A 40 -7.31 -5.06 -9.15
CA LEU A 40 -7.40 -3.61 -9.23
C LEU A 40 -7.33 -3.12 -10.69
N GLU A 41 -8.00 -2.01 -10.95
CA GLU A 41 -8.00 -1.36 -12.27
C GLU A 41 -6.57 -1.01 -12.70
N ILE A 42 -6.27 -1.27 -13.97
CA ILE A 42 -5.00 -0.93 -14.60
C ILE A 42 -5.10 0.46 -15.22
N VAL A 43 -4.17 1.34 -14.86
CA VAL A 43 -3.99 2.66 -15.47
C VAL A 43 -2.75 2.63 -16.35
N SER A 44 -2.95 2.70 -17.68
CA SER A 44 -1.85 2.74 -18.63
C SER A 44 -1.14 4.10 -18.62
N TRP A 45 0.18 4.08 -18.73
CA TRP A 45 0.96 5.31 -18.84
C TRP A 45 0.87 5.90 -20.25
N LYS A 46 0.83 7.22 -20.33
CA LYS A 46 0.72 7.94 -21.62
C LYS A 46 1.91 7.67 -22.56
N ASN A 47 3.09 7.37 -22.01
CA ASN A 47 4.31 7.06 -22.77
C ASN A 47 4.42 5.60 -23.20
N GLY A 48 3.47 4.74 -22.83
CA GLY A 48 3.47 3.31 -23.16
C GLY A 48 4.53 2.44 -22.46
N ALA A 49 5.34 3.04 -21.56
CA ALA A 49 6.46 2.33 -20.91
C ALA A 49 6.03 1.49 -19.70
N GLY A 50 4.76 1.55 -19.31
CA GLY A 50 4.28 0.78 -18.16
C GLY A 50 2.80 1.02 -17.86
N VAL A 51 2.37 0.37 -16.78
CA VAL A 51 1.02 0.49 -16.23
C VAL A 51 1.10 0.59 -14.70
N THR A 52 0.06 1.10 -14.08
CA THR A 52 -0.04 1.20 -12.61
C THR A 52 -1.35 0.63 -12.11
N ARG A 53 -1.31 -0.09 -10.99
CA ARG A 53 -2.46 -0.43 -10.16
C ARG A 53 -2.40 0.38 -8.88
N ILE A 54 -3.45 1.13 -8.57
CA ILE A 54 -3.52 1.95 -7.35
C ILE A 54 -4.13 1.10 -6.25
N LEU A 55 -3.32 0.77 -5.22
CA LEU A 55 -3.77 0.02 -4.05
C LEU A 55 -4.63 0.90 -3.15
N VAL A 56 -4.11 2.09 -2.84
CA VAL A 56 -4.77 3.08 -1.99
C VAL A 56 -4.42 4.48 -2.48
N VAL A 57 -5.38 5.38 -2.44
CA VAL A 57 -5.21 6.83 -2.61
C VAL A 57 -6.11 7.56 -1.62
N GLU A 58 -5.57 8.57 -0.93
CA GLU A 58 -6.29 9.32 0.10
C GLU A 58 -6.08 10.82 -0.05
N PRO A 59 -7.13 11.66 -0.12
CA PRO A 59 -8.52 11.23 -0.30
C PRO A 59 -8.74 10.56 -1.65
N GLU A 60 -9.73 9.67 -1.71
CA GLU A 60 -10.12 8.97 -2.94
C GLU A 60 -10.87 9.94 -3.87
N THR A 61 -10.13 10.75 -4.61
CA THR A 61 -10.69 11.66 -5.62
C THR A 61 -10.30 11.19 -7.01
N ARG A 62 -11.26 10.60 -7.74
CA ARG A 62 -11.05 10.17 -9.13
C ARG A 62 -10.60 11.37 -9.97
N GLY A 63 -9.45 11.23 -10.62
CA GLY A 63 -8.91 12.24 -11.54
C GLY A 63 -8.23 13.43 -10.88
N SER A 64 -8.09 13.48 -9.56
CA SER A 64 -7.32 14.51 -8.88
C SER A 64 -5.84 14.10 -8.77
N GLU A 65 -4.94 15.00 -9.19
CA GLU A 65 -3.51 14.86 -8.88
C GLU A 65 -3.20 15.22 -7.42
N LYS A 66 -4.19 15.73 -6.66
CA LYS A 66 -4.05 16.15 -5.27
C LYS A 66 -4.50 15.02 -4.35
N PHE A 67 -3.56 14.43 -3.66
CA PHE A 67 -3.79 13.40 -2.63
C PHE A 67 -2.89 13.68 -1.42
N ALA A 68 -3.30 13.21 -0.25
CA ALA A 68 -2.45 13.23 0.94
C ALA A 68 -1.36 12.15 0.85
N TRP A 69 -1.77 10.96 0.40
CA TRP A 69 -0.84 9.86 0.11
C TRP A 69 -1.44 8.88 -0.90
N ARG A 70 -0.57 8.13 -1.57
CA ARG A 70 -0.94 7.10 -2.53
C ARG A 70 0.05 5.94 -2.48
N LEU A 71 -0.46 4.73 -2.44
CA LEU A 71 0.31 3.49 -2.62
C LEU A 71 -0.11 2.84 -3.93
N SER A 72 0.84 2.51 -4.78
CA SER A 72 0.58 1.90 -6.09
C SER A 72 1.66 0.89 -6.46
N LEU A 73 1.27 -0.13 -7.23
CA LEU A 73 2.19 -1.06 -7.89
C LEU A 73 2.31 -0.66 -9.36
N ALA A 74 3.52 -0.31 -9.78
CA ALA A 74 3.85 0.02 -11.16
C ALA A 74 4.54 -1.16 -11.84
N TYR A 75 4.18 -1.44 -13.08
CA TYR A 75 4.84 -2.41 -13.96
C TYR A 75 5.55 -1.64 -15.06
N VAL A 76 6.88 -1.71 -15.07
CA VAL A 76 7.73 -0.97 -16.00
C VAL A 76 8.36 -1.95 -16.99
N THR A 77 8.07 -1.76 -18.26
CA THR A 77 8.50 -2.69 -19.33
C THR A 77 9.62 -2.13 -20.19
N ALA A 78 9.88 -0.84 -20.10
CA ALA A 78 10.93 -0.16 -20.87
C ALA A 78 11.48 1.06 -20.11
N SER A 79 12.64 1.53 -20.49
CA SER A 79 13.22 2.75 -19.96
C SER A 79 12.28 3.94 -20.14
N CYS A 80 12.09 4.71 -19.09
CA CYS A 80 11.14 5.81 -19.08
C CYS A 80 11.56 6.94 -18.11
N SER A 81 10.94 8.09 -18.27
CA SER A 81 10.99 9.15 -17.27
C SER A 81 9.76 9.09 -16.37
N PHE A 82 9.96 9.28 -15.08
CA PHE A 82 8.86 9.44 -14.15
C PHE A 82 8.26 10.84 -14.26
N SER A 83 6.93 10.92 -14.13
CA SER A 83 6.26 12.21 -14.03
C SER A 83 6.70 12.94 -12.76
N PRO A 84 6.97 14.25 -12.84
CA PRO A 84 7.26 15.04 -11.65
C PRO A 84 6.00 15.29 -10.82
N PHE A 85 6.16 15.26 -9.50
CA PHE A 85 5.11 15.52 -8.52
C PHE A 85 5.62 16.52 -7.46
N PRO A 86 5.49 17.84 -7.69
CA PRO A 86 5.95 18.83 -6.72
C PRO A 86 5.25 18.68 -5.35
N GLY A 87 6.02 18.80 -4.26
CA GLY A 87 5.52 18.67 -2.89
C GLY A 87 5.29 17.23 -2.41
N ILE A 88 5.60 16.23 -3.23
CA ILE A 88 5.43 14.82 -2.92
C ILE A 88 6.79 14.17 -2.61
N ASP A 89 6.88 13.45 -1.51
CA ASP A 89 7.96 12.49 -1.26
C ASP A 89 7.59 11.14 -1.86
N ARG A 90 8.53 10.51 -2.56
CA ARG A 90 8.36 9.19 -3.14
C ARG A 90 9.31 8.19 -2.50
N THR A 91 8.79 7.00 -2.20
CA THR A 91 9.60 5.85 -1.77
C THR A 91 9.27 4.69 -2.70
N ILE A 92 10.28 4.17 -3.40
CA ILE A 92 10.17 3.05 -4.34
C ILE A 92 10.80 1.82 -3.71
N LEU A 93 10.14 0.67 -3.87
CA LEU A 93 10.60 -0.64 -3.44
C LEU A 93 10.43 -1.61 -4.59
N LEU A 94 11.47 -2.39 -4.90
CA LEU A 94 11.39 -3.45 -5.90
C LEU A 94 10.42 -4.54 -5.42
N TRP A 95 9.35 -4.77 -6.19
CA TRP A 95 8.38 -5.83 -5.91
C TRP A 95 8.72 -7.12 -6.64
N SER A 96 9.10 -7.03 -7.91
CA SER A 96 9.53 -8.17 -8.73
C SER A 96 10.43 -7.74 -9.88
N GLY A 97 11.14 -8.70 -10.49
CA GLY A 97 12.14 -8.48 -11.53
C GLY A 97 13.54 -8.42 -10.96
N GLN A 98 14.55 -8.09 -11.81
CA GLN A 98 15.96 -8.06 -11.43
C GLN A 98 16.40 -6.72 -10.84
N GLY A 99 15.57 -5.68 -10.99
CA GLY A 99 15.83 -4.35 -10.49
C GLY A 99 15.73 -3.26 -11.53
N MET A 100 16.06 -2.05 -11.12
CA MET A 100 16.05 -0.87 -11.96
C MET A 100 17.21 0.06 -11.60
N ILE A 101 17.69 0.79 -12.60
CA ILE A 101 18.64 1.88 -12.42
C ILE A 101 17.86 3.19 -12.48
N LEU A 102 17.99 3.98 -11.44
CA LEU A 102 17.43 5.32 -11.34
C LEU A 102 18.52 6.36 -11.56
N ARG A 103 18.24 7.36 -12.41
CA ARG A 103 19.14 8.48 -12.65
C ARG A 103 18.43 9.81 -12.48
N SER A 104 19.13 10.76 -11.87
CA SER A 104 18.73 12.15 -11.74
C SER A 104 19.95 13.04 -11.75
N SER A 105 19.78 14.31 -12.10
CA SER A 105 20.83 15.32 -11.93
C SER A 105 21.09 15.69 -10.46
N SER A 106 20.19 15.31 -9.54
CA SER A 106 20.23 15.73 -8.14
C SER A 106 21.03 14.76 -7.25
N TRP A 107 21.34 13.54 -7.73
CA TRP A 107 22.06 12.51 -6.97
C TRP A 107 22.74 11.51 -7.92
N PRO A 108 23.78 10.76 -7.46
CA PRO A 108 24.45 9.73 -8.26
C PRO A 108 23.48 8.64 -8.72
N GLU A 109 23.79 7.98 -9.83
CA GLU A 109 23.05 6.80 -10.28
C GLU A 109 22.82 5.81 -9.12
N HIS A 110 21.59 5.31 -9.00
CA HIS A 110 21.20 4.40 -7.93
C HIS A 110 20.52 3.15 -8.49
N ALA A 111 21.04 1.98 -8.13
CA ALA A 111 20.46 0.69 -8.50
C ALA A 111 19.56 0.16 -7.38
N VAL A 112 18.26 0.01 -7.67
CA VAL A 112 17.29 -0.63 -6.79
C VAL A 112 17.17 -2.10 -7.22
N THR A 113 17.95 -2.97 -6.57
CA THR A 113 18.04 -4.40 -6.92
C THR A 113 17.58 -5.32 -5.79
N LYS A 114 17.30 -4.77 -4.61
CA LYS A 114 16.88 -5.55 -3.45
C LYS A 114 15.57 -5.02 -2.88
N PRO A 115 14.58 -5.89 -2.62
CA PRO A 115 13.29 -5.46 -2.07
C PRO A 115 13.39 -4.82 -0.68
N ASN A 116 14.38 -5.21 0.13
CA ASN A 116 14.59 -4.69 1.48
C ASN A 116 15.38 -3.38 1.56
N GLU A 117 15.72 -2.79 0.40
CA GLU A 117 16.44 -1.52 0.29
C GLU A 117 15.59 -0.51 -0.50
N PRO A 118 14.49 0.03 0.10
CA PRO A 118 13.66 1.02 -0.57
C PRO A 118 14.43 2.32 -0.79
N PHE A 119 14.23 2.95 -1.94
CA PHE A 119 14.87 4.21 -2.31
C PHE A 119 13.89 5.39 -2.22
N LYS A 120 14.30 6.44 -1.49
CA LYS A 120 13.49 7.65 -1.27
C LYS A 120 14.04 8.85 -2.03
N PHE A 121 13.16 9.60 -2.70
CA PHE A 121 13.51 10.84 -3.40
C PHE A 121 12.34 11.82 -3.46
N ALA A 122 12.65 13.09 -3.71
CA ALA A 122 11.65 14.13 -3.87
C ALA A 122 10.96 14.02 -5.23
N GLY A 123 9.63 14.05 -5.25
CA GLY A 123 8.82 13.81 -6.44
C GLY A 123 8.95 14.87 -7.53
N GLU A 124 9.44 16.07 -7.20
CA GLU A 124 9.75 17.14 -8.15
C GLU A 124 11.03 16.89 -8.97
N GLN A 125 11.86 15.95 -8.54
CA GLN A 125 13.09 15.60 -9.26
C GLN A 125 12.77 14.90 -10.59
N LEU A 126 13.50 15.27 -11.62
CA LEU A 126 13.45 14.57 -12.89
C LEU A 126 14.23 13.26 -12.77
N VAL A 127 13.51 12.14 -12.76
CA VAL A 127 14.06 10.81 -12.60
C VAL A 127 13.78 9.97 -13.83
N THR A 128 14.82 9.31 -14.35
CA THR A 128 14.68 8.26 -15.36
C THR A 128 14.84 6.90 -14.70
N CYS A 129 14.09 5.93 -15.19
CA CYS A 129 14.12 4.54 -14.76
C CYS A 129 14.51 3.66 -15.94
N GLU A 130 15.47 2.78 -15.73
CA GLU A 130 15.89 1.75 -16.67
C GLU A 130 15.77 0.38 -16.00
N PRO A 131 14.83 -0.48 -16.43
CA PRO A 131 14.74 -1.85 -15.93
C PRO A 131 15.99 -2.66 -16.24
N ILE A 132 16.42 -3.50 -15.31
CA ILE A 132 17.57 -4.42 -15.46
C ILE A 132 17.04 -5.79 -15.91
N ASP A 133 17.59 -6.31 -17.00
CA ASP A 133 17.34 -7.66 -17.52
C ASP A 133 15.83 -8.02 -17.65
N GLY A 134 15.02 -7.07 -18.12
CA GLY A 134 13.61 -7.28 -18.40
C GLY A 134 12.64 -6.46 -17.57
N PRO A 135 11.33 -6.72 -17.69
CA PRO A 135 10.30 -5.98 -16.96
C PRO A 135 10.45 -6.11 -15.45
N ILE A 136 10.08 -5.04 -14.74
CA ILE A 136 10.05 -5.01 -13.27
C ILE A 136 8.66 -4.58 -12.77
N ALA A 137 8.38 -4.88 -11.51
CA ALA A 137 7.33 -4.20 -10.77
C ALA A 137 7.94 -3.50 -9.55
N ASP A 138 7.48 -2.28 -9.27
CA ASP A 138 7.85 -1.52 -8.08
C ASP A 138 6.63 -1.08 -7.29
N LEU A 139 6.73 -1.14 -5.97
CA LEU A 139 5.76 -0.56 -5.08
C LEU A 139 6.19 0.88 -4.77
N ASN A 140 5.30 1.83 -5.03
CA ASN A 140 5.58 3.26 -4.98
C ASN A 140 4.65 3.93 -3.96
N LEU A 141 5.22 4.35 -2.85
CA LEU A 141 4.56 5.18 -1.86
C LEU A 141 4.84 6.65 -2.14
N MET A 142 3.78 7.43 -2.30
CA MET A 142 3.82 8.87 -2.58
C MET A 142 3.09 9.60 -1.46
N ILE A 143 3.74 10.57 -0.84
CA ILE A 143 3.22 11.31 0.32
C ILE A 143 3.34 12.80 0.08
N ASN A 144 2.24 13.51 0.22
CA ASN A 144 2.26 14.97 0.27
C ASN A 144 2.86 15.42 1.60
N ARG A 145 3.98 16.15 1.55
CA ARG A 145 4.76 16.61 2.73
C ARG A 145 3.95 17.47 3.69
N ASP A 146 2.96 18.19 3.17
CA ASP A 146 2.11 19.08 3.97
C ASP A 146 0.93 18.34 4.64
N CYS A 147 0.68 17.08 4.24
CA CYS A 147 -0.51 16.33 4.67
C CYS A 147 -0.19 15.12 5.55
N ALA A 148 0.98 14.50 5.34
CA ALA A 148 1.28 13.23 6.01
C ALA A 148 2.79 12.95 6.11
N HIS A 149 3.12 12.04 7.02
CA HIS A 149 4.39 11.32 7.07
C HIS A 149 4.12 9.82 6.93
N GLY A 150 5.09 9.06 6.45
CA GLY A 150 4.92 7.61 6.37
C GLY A 150 6.19 6.88 5.99
N THR A 151 6.12 5.56 6.13
CA THR A 151 7.21 4.64 5.84
C THR A 151 6.73 3.50 4.95
N LEU A 152 7.63 2.96 4.16
CA LEU A 152 7.45 1.74 3.36
C LEU A 152 8.66 0.86 3.64
N THR A 153 8.41 -0.33 4.17
CA THR A 153 9.44 -1.26 4.59
C THR A 153 9.12 -2.69 4.14
N TYR A 154 10.14 -3.52 3.98
CA TYR A 154 10.03 -4.92 3.54
C TYR A 154 10.52 -5.85 4.65
N HIS A 155 9.82 -6.94 4.90
CA HIS A 155 10.07 -7.83 6.02
C HIS A 155 10.01 -9.30 5.65
N ASP A 156 10.87 -10.08 6.30
CA ASP A 156 10.93 -11.55 6.26
C ASP A 156 10.75 -12.19 7.64
N SER A 157 10.58 -11.38 8.65
CA SER A 157 10.41 -11.75 10.04
C SER A 157 9.21 -11.03 10.67
N ALA A 158 8.81 -11.46 11.86
CA ALA A 158 7.67 -10.87 12.53
C ALA A 158 7.93 -9.39 12.90
N VAL A 159 6.90 -8.56 12.68
CA VAL A 159 6.91 -7.15 13.04
C VAL A 159 5.75 -6.86 13.97
N THR A 160 6.03 -6.13 15.04
CA THR A 160 5.03 -5.60 15.96
C THR A 160 4.96 -4.09 15.77
N LEU A 161 3.75 -3.60 15.56
CA LEU A 161 3.44 -2.18 15.48
C LEU A 161 2.50 -1.80 16.62
N ALA A 162 2.91 -0.86 17.45
CA ALA A 162 2.04 -0.24 18.45
C ALA A 162 1.28 0.95 17.83
N GLY A 163 0.01 1.08 18.17
CA GLY A 163 -0.80 2.24 17.83
C GLY A 163 -0.59 3.42 18.80
N PRO A 164 -1.24 4.57 18.55
CA PRO A 164 -2.16 4.80 17.45
C PRO A 164 -1.43 5.04 16.10
N ARG A 165 -2.09 4.67 14.98
CA ARG A 165 -1.66 5.00 13.62
C ARG A 165 -2.90 5.39 12.80
N ASN A 166 -2.75 6.38 11.92
CA ASN A 166 -3.86 6.78 11.06
C ASN A 166 -4.16 5.71 10.01
N GLU A 167 -3.11 5.23 9.32
CA GLU A 167 -3.26 4.23 8.27
C GLU A 167 -2.11 3.21 8.33
N VAL A 168 -2.45 1.97 8.11
CA VAL A 168 -1.49 0.88 7.94
C VAL A 168 -1.88 0.08 6.69
N VAL A 169 -0.92 -0.26 5.85
CA VAL A 169 -1.13 -1.23 4.77
C VAL A 169 -0.13 -2.35 4.91
N VAL A 170 -0.63 -3.58 4.85
CA VAL A 170 0.19 -4.80 4.78
C VAL A 170 -0.07 -5.44 3.43
N ALA A 171 0.99 -5.72 2.66
CA ALA A 171 0.89 -6.41 1.38
C ALA A 171 1.78 -7.66 1.40
N CYS A 172 1.23 -8.82 1.06
CA CYS A 172 1.96 -10.08 0.98
C CYS A 172 2.68 -10.16 -0.37
N ALA A 173 4.01 -10.06 -0.33
CA ALA A 173 4.86 -10.10 -1.52
C ALA A 173 5.19 -11.53 -1.96
N ASN A 174 5.25 -12.48 -1.04
CA ASN A 174 5.49 -13.89 -1.32
C ASN A 174 4.92 -14.75 -0.20
N GLY A 175 4.38 -15.93 -0.53
CA GLY A 175 3.90 -16.93 0.40
C GLY A 175 2.64 -16.52 1.15
N LYS A 176 2.68 -16.59 2.49
CA LYS A 176 1.54 -16.31 3.37
C LYS A 176 1.97 -15.53 4.59
N VAL A 177 1.18 -14.55 4.99
CA VAL A 177 1.39 -13.79 6.22
C VAL A 177 0.12 -13.75 7.06
N ARG A 178 0.31 -13.73 8.37
CA ARG A 178 -0.76 -13.64 9.35
C ARG A 178 -0.68 -12.30 10.05
N ILE A 179 -1.83 -11.61 10.10
CA ILE A 179 -2.01 -10.35 10.79
C ILE A 179 -2.83 -10.64 12.05
N CYS A 180 -2.22 -10.43 13.21
CA CYS A 180 -2.82 -10.65 14.51
C CYS A 180 -3.14 -9.31 15.18
N PHE A 181 -4.36 -9.18 15.64
CA PHE A 181 -4.85 -8.05 16.43
C PHE A 181 -5.09 -8.50 17.87
N ILE A 182 -5.05 -7.60 18.84
CA ILE A 182 -5.33 -7.94 20.23
C ILE A 182 -6.81 -8.22 20.45
N ASP A 183 -7.69 -7.46 19.81
CA ASP A 183 -9.11 -7.33 20.12
C ASP A 183 -10.05 -7.85 19.02
N ARG A 184 -9.50 -8.49 17.98
CA ARG A 184 -10.29 -8.97 16.84
C ARG A 184 -9.66 -10.18 16.18
N PRO A 185 -10.42 -10.92 15.32
CA PRO A 185 -9.91 -12.08 14.61
C PRO A 185 -8.67 -11.77 13.77
N GLU A 186 -7.77 -12.75 13.68
CA GLU A 186 -6.62 -12.69 12.78
C GLU A 186 -7.06 -12.67 11.31
N VAL A 187 -6.24 -12.05 10.48
CA VAL A 187 -6.41 -12.02 9.02
C VAL A 187 -5.20 -12.67 8.36
N ARG A 188 -5.44 -13.53 7.38
CA ARG A 188 -4.38 -14.11 6.53
C ARG A 188 -4.37 -13.42 5.18
N LEU A 189 -3.16 -13.09 4.73
CA LEU A 189 -2.91 -12.66 3.37
C LEU A 189 -2.13 -13.73 2.64
N PHE A 190 -2.51 -13.97 1.41
CA PHE A 190 -1.77 -14.76 0.44
C PHE A 190 -1.00 -13.85 -0.50
N GLU A 191 -0.03 -14.40 -1.21
CA GLU A 191 0.74 -13.67 -2.21
C GLU A 191 -0.15 -12.84 -3.14
N GLY A 192 0.23 -11.60 -3.38
CA GLY A 192 -0.53 -10.65 -4.19
C GLY A 192 -1.73 -10.01 -3.48
N GLN A 193 -2.00 -10.35 -2.22
CA GLN A 193 -3.04 -9.69 -1.43
C GLN A 193 -2.48 -8.56 -0.58
N PHE A 194 -3.32 -7.57 -0.31
CA PHE A 194 -3.05 -6.52 0.65
C PHE A 194 -4.26 -6.24 1.54
N LEU A 195 -3.99 -5.67 2.70
CA LEU A 195 -4.98 -5.20 3.66
C LEU A 195 -4.68 -3.76 4.03
N ARG A 196 -5.68 -2.88 3.92
CA ARG A 196 -5.67 -1.53 4.50
C ARG A 196 -6.34 -1.55 5.85
N ILE A 197 -5.71 -0.94 6.84
CA ILE A 197 -6.20 -0.77 8.21
C ILE A 197 -6.26 0.72 8.47
N SER A 198 -7.47 1.29 8.39
CA SER A 198 -7.70 2.69 8.75
C SER A 198 -7.89 2.77 10.25
N ARG A 199 -7.08 3.58 10.91
CA ARG A 199 -7.08 3.83 12.34
C ARG A 199 -6.78 2.57 13.18
N LEU A 200 -5.51 2.33 13.39
CA LEU A 200 -5.03 1.33 14.35
C LEU A 200 -4.91 1.96 15.73
N ASP A 201 -5.77 1.58 16.67
CA ASP A 201 -5.74 2.10 18.04
C ASP A 201 -4.94 1.20 19.01
N GLY A 202 -4.75 -0.07 18.68
CA GLY A 202 -4.06 -1.07 19.49
C GLY A 202 -2.75 -1.56 18.89
N GLU A 203 -2.33 -2.74 19.32
CA GLU A 203 -1.16 -3.42 18.78
C GLU A 203 -1.54 -4.33 17.61
N LEU A 204 -0.68 -4.38 16.62
CA LEU A 204 -0.73 -5.23 15.44
C LEU A 204 0.55 -6.03 15.35
N VAL A 205 0.44 -7.34 15.16
CA VAL A 205 1.58 -8.21 14.88
C VAL A 205 1.39 -8.86 13.50
N VAL A 206 2.36 -8.67 12.61
CA VAL A 206 2.40 -9.35 11.31
C VAL A 206 3.49 -10.40 11.34
N ARG A 207 3.15 -11.65 10.96
CA ARG A 207 4.06 -12.79 11.00
C ARG A 207 4.07 -13.52 9.67
N PRO A 208 5.25 -13.82 9.09
CA PRO A 208 5.39 -14.81 8.02
C PRO A 208 4.91 -16.17 8.51
N GLU A 209 4.18 -16.93 7.69
CA GLU A 209 3.77 -18.30 8.02
C GLU A 209 4.74 -19.35 7.46
N GLU A 210 5.61 -18.97 6.52
CA GLU A 210 6.61 -19.82 5.88
C GLU A 210 7.97 -19.09 5.85
N SER A 211 9.07 -19.82 5.77
CA SER A 211 10.43 -19.23 5.72
C SER A 211 10.66 -18.37 4.47
N THR A 212 9.89 -18.62 3.40
CA THR A 212 9.90 -17.86 2.16
C THR A 212 8.92 -16.70 2.15
N SER A 213 8.02 -16.61 3.13
CA SER A 213 7.02 -15.55 3.17
C SER A 213 7.67 -14.18 3.36
N ARG A 214 7.19 -13.22 2.59
CA ARG A 214 7.67 -11.83 2.57
C ARG A 214 6.48 -10.89 2.53
N PHE A 215 6.61 -9.75 3.20
CA PHE A 215 5.57 -8.74 3.17
C PHE A 215 6.15 -7.32 3.21
N VAL A 216 5.35 -6.42 2.71
CA VAL A 216 5.60 -4.98 2.78
C VAL A 216 4.68 -4.39 3.84
N PHE A 217 5.24 -3.46 4.61
CA PHE A 217 4.56 -2.74 5.65
C PHE A 217 4.60 -1.24 5.35
N VAL A 218 3.42 -0.61 5.31
CA VAL A 218 3.29 0.84 5.12
C VAL A 218 2.60 1.42 6.34
N THR A 219 3.16 2.49 6.89
CA THR A 219 2.51 3.29 7.93
C THR A 219 2.35 4.71 7.46
N ILE A 220 1.20 5.32 7.74
CA ILE A 220 0.93 6.72 7.44
C ILE A 220 0.39 7.39 8.70
N ASP A 221 1.00 8.50 9.06
CA ASP A 221 0.55 9.41 10.10
C ASP A 221 0.14 10.73 9.43
N LEU A 222 -1.15 11.05 9.48
CA LEU A 222 -1.70 12.28 8.92
C LEU A 222 -1.30 13.46 9.80
N LEU A 223 -0.85 14.53 9.18
CA LEU A 223 -0.64 15.79 9.86
C LEU A 223 -2.03 16.39 10.15
N GLY A 224 -2.27 16.79 11.40
CA GLY A 224 -3.46 17.55 11.74
C GLY A 224 -3.55 18.84 10.91
N PRO A 225 -4.74 19.45 10.77
CA PRO A 225 -4.83 20.74 10.13
C PRO A 225 -3.84 21.67 10.80
N SER A 226 -2.88 22.20 10.03
CA SER A 226 -1.91 23.18 10.51
C SER A 226 -2.70 24.30 11.16
N GLY A 227 -2.60 24.44 12.47
CA GLY A 227 -3.29 25.49 13.20
C GLY A 227 -2.91 26.85 12.59
N ILE A 228 -3.91 27.51 12.00
CA ILE A 228 -3.86 28.94 11.69
C ILE A 228 -4.10 29.69 12.99
#